data_854cab38c9b3828312af9846680ef309
#
_entry.id   854cab38c9b3828312af9846680ef309
#
_cell.length_a   1.000
_cell.length_b   1.000
_cell.length_c   1.000
_cell.angle_alpha   90.00
_cell.angle_beta   90.00
_cell.angle_gamma   90.00
#
_symmetry.space_group_name_H-M   'P 1'
#
loop_
_entity.id
_entity.type
_entity.pdbx_description
1 polymer ?
#
loop_
_entity_poly.entity_id
_entity_poly.type
_entity_poly.pdbx_seq_one_letter_code
_entity_poly.pdbx_strand_id
1 'polypeptide(L)'
;MNNEQVRFERLVAGGDALGHLADGRVVFVPGALPGELVDVQITQAKKDFARGEVAAIIEPSAHRVTPPCPNVERGCGGCSWQHLDVSQHMDAKVQIVREALKRTAKIDDADITVGGQVASEGTRTTVRMAVNAEGKLGFRRANSHEVIDTPTCLIAHPLLNSFIADVRVKGATEVTLRCAVATGEIGAWLHNEDGEEAPGASITGLPKNAEVGRMAVVHEHVHDVALQVSMSAFFQASPEAAEMLVSAVNDAAGEDALTGQLGLVVDAYGGGGLFTATLVDNDVPVTIVESSPSACADARRNLHEHAVNIQQIAFEQWSPQIAGLVIADPARNGLGAAGAENLALTEARKVVLVSCDAVAGARDIRLLMNAGYTCDSITVLDLFPHTPHVEVVSAFTRT
;
A
#
# COMPACT_ATOMS: atom_id res chain seq x y z
N MET A 1 -11.74 -33.21 13.23
CA MET A 1 -11.84 -31.75 13.28
C MET A 1 -13.32 -31.44 13.22
N ASN A 2 -13.85 -30.63 14.13
CA ASN A 2 -15.30 -30.35 14.16
C ASN A 2 -15.57 -29.19 13.22
N ASN A 3 -16.49 -29.38 12.29
CA ASN A 3 -17.07 -28.29 11.54
C ASN A 3 -18.15 -27.62 12.37
N GLU A 4 -18.29 -26.32 12.24
CA GLU A 4 -19.31 -25.53 12.91
C GLU A 4 -19.92 -24.51 11.93
N GLN A 5 -21.24 -24.36 11.95
CA GLN A 5 -21.93 -23.39 11.11
C GLN A 5 -21.84 -22.01 11.76
N VAL A 6 -21.33 -21.04 11.01
CA VAL A 6 -21.12 -19.67 11.47
C VAL A 6 -21.77 -18.68 10.50
N ARG A 7 -22.50 -17.71 11.06
CA ARG A 7 -22.94 -16.54 10.30
C ARG A 7 -21.94 -15.42 10.48
N PHE A 8 -21.43 -14.91 9.36
CA PHE A 8 -20.43 -13.84 9.36
C PHE A 8 -21.09 -12.46 9.39
N GLU A 9 -20.49 -11.55 10.14
CA GLU A 9 -21.04 -10.22 10.41
C GLU A 9 -20.36 -9.12 9.60
N ARG A 10 -19.04 -9.15 9.51
CA ARG A 10 -18.22 -8.12 8.85
C ARG A 10 -16.85 -8.63 8.44
N LEU A 11 -16.19 -7.89 7.55
CA LEU A 11 -14.76 -8.03 7.28
C LEU A 11 -13.95 -7.22 8.30
N VAL A 12 -12.73 -7.69 8.60
CA VAL A 12 -11.81 -7.04 9.55
C VAL A 12 -10.48 -6.71 8.88
N ALA A 13 -9.65 -5.92 9.53
CA ALA A 13 -8.29 -5.64 9.07
C ALA A 13 -7.53 -6.96 8.80
N GLY A 14 -6.87 -7.03 7.64
CA GLY A 14 -6.27 -8.26 7.13
C GLY A 14 -7.18 -9.07 6.20
N GLY A 15 -8.48 -8.76 6.13
CA GLY A 15 -9.41 -9.26 5.10
C GLY A 15 -10.22 -10.49 5.48
N ASP A 16 -10.02 -11.07 6.67
CA ASP A 16 -10.83 -12.18 7.17
C ASP A 16 -12.25 -11.71 7.52
N ALA A 17 -13.24 -12.58 7.32
CA ALA A 17 -14.57 -12.37 7.86
C ALA A 17 -14.60 -12.75 9.35
N LEU A 18 -15.35 -11.97 10.15
CA LEU A 18 -15.58 -12.20 11.57
C LEU A 18 -16.99 -12.72 11.81
N GLY A 19 -17.11 -13.78 12.58
CA GLY A 19 -18.35 -14.33 13.09
C GLY A 19 -18.16 -14.85 14.52
N HIS A 20 -19.20 -15.51 15.09
CA HIS A 20 -19.15 -16.09 16.42
C HIS A 20 -19.48 -17.58 16.40
N LEU A 21 -18.70 -18.37 17.13
CA LEU A 21 -18.96 -19.78 17.40
C LEU A 21 -20.12 -19.94 18.40
N ALA A 22 -20.70 -21.14 18.50
CA ALA A 22 -21.77 -21.42 19.44
C ALA A 22 -21.40 -21.19 20.90
N ASP A 23 -20.10 -21.27 21.25
CA ASP A 23 -19.58 -20.99 22.59
C ASP A 23 -19.31 -19.50 22.86
N GLY A 24 -19.62 -18.61 21.88
CA GLY A 24 -19.46 -17.16 21.97
C GLY A 24 -18.08 -16.62 21.59
N ARG A 25 -17.10 -17.47 21.29
CA ARG A 25 -15.80 -17.01 20.82
C ARG A 25 -15.90 -16.42 19.40
N VAL A 26 -15.13 -15.38 19.17
CA VAL A 26 -14.94 -14.84 17.81
C VAL A 26 -14.20 -15.85 16.94
N VAL A 27 -14.63 -16.01 15.69
CA VAL A 27 -13.89 -16.77 14.68
C VAL A 27 -13.57 -15.90 13.46
N PHE A 28 -12.35 -16.03 12.97
CA PHE A 28 -11.85 -15.36 11.76
C PHE A 28 -11.67 -16.39 10.65
N VAL A 29 -12.27 -16.11 9.49
CA VAL A 29 -12.24 -17.02 8.35
C VAL A 29 -11.95 -16.26 7.06
N PRO A 30 -10.80 -16.54 6.40
CA PRO A 30 -10.54 -15.97 5.08
C PRO A 30 -11.50 -16.54 4.05
N GLY A 31 -11.91 -15.72 3.08
CA GLY A 31 -12.77 -16.14 1.97
C GLY A 31 -14.26 -16.24 2.29
N ALA A 32 -14.70 -16.04 3.53
CA ALA A 32 -16.10 -15.82 3.88
C ALA A 32 -16.48 -14.33 3.72
N LEU A 33 -17.78 -14.05 3.58
CA LEU A 33 -18.30 -12.69 3.42
C LEU A 33 -19.39 -12.37 4.46
N PRO A 34 -19.59 -11.08 4.78
CA PRO A 34 -20.69 -10.65 5.65
C PRO A 34 -22.06 -11.15 5.15
N GLY A 35 -22.90 -11.59 6.10
CA GLY A 35 -24.21 -12.14 5.83
C GLY A 35 -24.24 -13.62 5.45
N GLU A 36 -23.11 -14.24 5.12
CA GLU A 36 -23.05 -15.66 4.78
C GLU A 36 -23.24 -16.57 5.98
N LEU A 37 -23.91 -17.70 5.75
CA LEU A 37 -23.84 -18.88 6.62
C LEU A 37 -22.88 -19.88 6.01
N VAL A 38 -21.82 -20.19 6.76
CA VAL A 38 -20.69 -21.02 6.29
C VAL A 38 -20.47 -22.18 7.23
N ASP A 39 -20.23 -23.37 6.68
CA ASP A 39 -19.67 -24.52 7.41
C ASP A 39 -18.15 -24.30 7.50
N VAL A 40 -17.68 -24.07 8.73
CA VAL A 40 -16.30 -23.69 9.04
C VAL A 40 -15.55 -24.85 9.64
N GLN A 41 -14.43 -25.21 9.04
CA GLN A 41 -13.46 -26.12 9.62
C GLN A 41 -12.52 -25.34 10.53
N ILE A 42 -12.59 -25.58 11.85
CA ILE A 42 -11.72 -24.90 12.80
C ILE A 42 -10.30 -25.44 12.69
N THR A 43 -9.35 -24.55 12.34
CA THR A 43 -7.92 -24.87 12.17
C THR A 43 -7.10 -24.50 13.40
N GLN A 44 -7.53 -23.46 14.15
CA GLN A 44 -6.90 -23.05 15.39
C GLN A 44 -7.96 -22.58 16.39
N ALA A 45 -7.88 -23.08 17.63
CA ALA A 45 -8.73 -22.63 18.73
C ALA A 45 -7.85 -22.09 19.87
N LYS A 46 -8.11 -20.84 20.29
CA LYS A 46 -7.50 -20.19 21.46
C LYS A 46 -8.58 -19.90 22.49
N LYS A 47 -8.17 -19.37 23.66
CA LYS A 47 -9.08 -19.06 24.77
C LYS A 47 -10.17 -18.06 24.34
N ASP A 48 -9.78 -17.01 23.60
CA ASP A 48 -10.65 -15.86 23.33
C ASP A 48 -11.10 -15.80 21.86
N PHE A 49 -10.47 -16.55 20.96
CA PHE A 49 -10.80 -16.58 19.53
C PHE A 49 -10.44 -17.91 18.84
N ALA A 50 -10.99 -18.11 17.66
CA ALA A 50 -10.63 -19.21 16.78
C ALA A 50 -10.25 -18.68 15.36
N ARG A 51 -9.57 -19.52 14.59
CA ARG A 51 -9.39 -19.37 13.15
C ARG A 51 -9.91 -20.61 12.46
N GLY A 52 -10.45 -20.44 11.29
CA GLY A 52 -10.99 -21.54 10.50
C GLY A 52 -10.83 -21.30 9.01
N GLU A 53 -11.25 -22.28 8.24
CA GLU A 53 -11.31 -22.27 6.78
C GLU A 53 -12.73 -22.57 6.32
N VAL A 54 -13.12 -22.05 5.17
CA VAL A 54 -14.40 -22.33 4.53
C VAL A 54 -14.43 -23.79 4.09
N ALA A 55 -15.24 -24.62 4.74
CA ALA A 55 -15.52 -26.00 4.28
C ALA A 55 -16.63 -26.00 3.23
N ALA A 56 -17.71 -25.25 3.46
CA ALA A 56 -18.81 -25.06 2.50
C ALA A 56 -19.55 -23.75 2.78
N ILE A 57 -20.03 -23.10 1.73
CA ILE A 57 -20.93 -21.95 1.84
C ILE A 57 -22.36 -22.48 1.77
N ILE A 58 -23.12 -22.32 2.86
CA ILE A 58 -24.51 -22.82 2.97
C ILE A 58 -25.49 -21.79 2.41
N GLU A 59 -25.32 -20.52 2.81
CA GLU A 59 -26.11 -19.39 2.33
C GLU A 59 -25.12 -18.31 1.83
N PRO A 60 -24.96 -18.13 0.51
CA PRO A 60 -24.04 -17.13 -0.02
C PRO A 60 -24.54 -15.70 0.18
N SER A 61 -23.62 -14.75 0.29
CA SER A 61 -23.91 -13.32 0.21
C SER A 61 -24.39 -12.95 -1.19
N ALA A 62 -25.29 -11.96 -1.30
CA ALA A 62 -25.68 -11.38 -2.59
C ALA A 62 -24.50 -10.69 -3.32
N HIS A 63 -23.43 -10.37 -2.58
CA HIS A 63 -22.21 -9.72 -3.08
C HIS A 63 -21.09 -10.70 -3.39
N ARG A 64 -21.33 -12.02 -3.29
CA ARG A 64 -20.36 -13.03 -3.68
C ARG A 64 -20.34 -13.18 -5.19
N VAL A 65 -19.15 -13.13 -5.76
CA VAL A 65 -18.90 -13.34 -7.18
C VAL A 65 -17.90 -14.47 -7.40
N THR A 66 -17.91 -15.05 -8.60
CA THR A 66 -16.80 -15.92 -9.03
C THR A 66 -15.59 -15.06 -9.31
N PRO A 67 -14.40 -15.38 -8.72
CA PRO A 67 -13.18 -14.64 -8.99
C PRO A 67 -12.89 -14.51 -10.49
N PRO A 68 -12.69 -13.29 -11.01
CA PRO A 68 -12.42 -13.08 -12.45
C PRO A 68 -11.05 -13.58 -12.89
N CYS A 69 -10.06 -13.68 -11.97
CA CYS A 69 -8.72 -14.14 -12.29
C CYS A 69 -8.58 -15.66 -12.16
N PRO A 70 -8.21 -16.39 -13.23
CA PRO A 70 -8.07 -17.84 -13.18
C PRO A 70 -6.93 -18.31 -12.25
N ASN A 71 -6.00 -17.42 -11.90
CA ASN A 71 -4.91 -17.77 -10.98
C ASN A 71 -5.39 -17.93 -9.53
N VAL A 72 -6.54 -17.39 -9.17
CA VAL A 72 -7.15 -17.57 -7.82
C VAL A 72 -7.50 -19.05 -7.61
N GLU A 73 -8.14 -19.70 -8.58
CA GLU A 73 -8.47 -21.14 -8.53
C GLU A 73 -7.20 -22.00 -8.44
N ARG A 74 -6.10 -21.54 -9.04
CA ARG A 74 -4.78 -22.18 -8.96
C ARG A 74 -4.08 -21.95 -7.61
N GLY A 75 -4.66 -21.11 -6.74
CA GLY A 75 -4.18 -20.81 -5.40
C GLY A 75 -3.27 -19.59 -5.28
N CYS A 76 -3.22 -18.71 -6.29
CA CYS A 76 -2.46 -17.45 -6.20
C CYS A 76 -2.91 -16.62 -5.00
N GLY A 77 -1.94 -16.22 -4.16
CA GLY A 77 -2.20 -15.44 -2.93
C GLY A 77 -2.21 -13.92 -3.11
N GLY A 78 -2.06 -13.42 -4.35
CA GLY A 78 -1.90 -11.98 -4.59
C GLY A 78 -3.16 -11.13 -4.39
N CYS A 79 -4.34 -11.71 -4.57
CA CYS A 79 -5.62 -11.01 -4.54
C CYS A 79 -6.63 -11.79 -3.69
N SER A 80 -6.75 -11.45 -2.41
CA SER A 80 -7.54 -12.23 -1.44
C SER A 80 -9.04 -11.92 -1.46
N TRP A 81 -9.49 -10.85 -2.14
CA TRP A 81 -10.88 -10.38 -2.14
C TRP A 81 -11.60 -10.51 -3.49
N GLN A 82 -11.08 -11.29 -4.44
CA GLN A 82 -11.75 -11.45 -5.74
C GLN A 82 -13.11 -12.18 -5.69
N HIS A 83 -13.44 -12.80 -4.57
CA HIS A 83 -14.74 -13.40 -4.30
C HIS A 83 -15.81 -12.40 -3.82
N LEU A 84 -15.41 -11.16 -3.48
CA LEU A 84 -16.28 -10.04 -3.16
C LEU A 84 -16.45 -9.17 -4.41
N ASP A 85 -17.68 -8.76 -4.72
CA ASP A 85 -17.97 -7.80 -5.79
C ASP A 85 -17.19 -6.51 -5.58
N VAL A 86 -16.51 -6.03 -6.62
CA VAL A 86 -15.66 -4.83 -6.59
C VAL A 86 -16.42 -3.60 -6.10
N SER A 87 -17.71 -3.49 -6.43
CA SER A 87 -18.56 -2.40 -5.96
C SER A 87 -18.70 -2.30 -4.44
N GLN A 88 -18.37 -3.38 -3.73
CA GLN A 88 -18.43 -3.46 -2.26
C GLN A 88 -17.07 -3.24 -1.58
N HIS A 89 -15.99 -3.14 -2.34
CA HIS A 89 -14.64 -3.02 -1.77
C HIS A 89 -14.48 -1.74 -0.95
N MET A 90 -14.91 -0.60 -1.50
CA MET A 90 -14.79 0.69 -0.81
C MET A 90 -15.57 0.70 0.51
N ASP A 91 -16.83 0.24 0.50
CA ASP A 91 -17.65 0.17 1.70
C ASP A 91 -17.02 -0.73 2.77
N ALA A 92 -16.50 -1.89 2.37
CA ALA A 92 -15.81 -2.80 3.28
C ALA A 92 -14.54 -2.15 3.88
N LYS A 93 -13.75 -1.43 3.09
CA LYS A 93 -12.54 -0.72 3.53
C LYS A 93 -12.88 0.42 4.50
N VAL A 94 -13.89 1.21 4.19
CA VAL A 94 -14.40 2.27 5.09
C VAL A 94 -14.85 1.69 6.43
N GLN A 95 -15.54 0.54 6.44
CA GLN A 95 -15.92 -0.12 7.69
C GLN A 95 -14.70 -0.61 8.49
N ILE A 96 -13.69 -1.17 7.84
CA ILE A 96 -12.44 -1.57 8.48
C ILE A 96 -11.74 -0.37 9.13
N VAL A 97 -11.66 0.76 8.42
CA VAL A 97 -11.06 1.99 8.96
C VAL A 97 -11.88 2.51 10.15
N ARG A 98 -13.21 2.59 10.04
CA ARG A 98 -14.10 3.02 11.13
C ARG A 98 -13.92 2.17 12.39
N GLU A 99 -13.87 0.86 12.25
CA GLU A 99 -13.62 -0.06 13.37
C GLU A 99 -12.22 0.14 14.00
N ALA A 100 -11.19 0.36 13.18
CA ALA A 100 -9.84 0.64 13.66
C ALA A 100 -9.79 1.97 14.43
N LEU A 101 -10.42 3.01 13.93
CA LEU A 101 -10.52 4.32 14.59
C LEU A 101 -11.25 4.21 15.93
N LYS A 102 -12.39 3.54 15.96
CA LYS A 102 -13.16 3.31 17.20
C LYS A 102 -12.35 2.53 18.23
N ARG A 103 -11.75 1.43 17.84
CA ARG A 103 -11.05 0.53 18.77
C ARG A 103 -9.73 1.11 19.25
N THR A 104 -8.95 1.71 18.36
CA THR A 104 -7.56 2.11 18.60
C THR A 104 -7.44 3.61 18.86
N ALA A 105 -7.98 4.45 17.98
CA ALA A 105 -7.93 5.90 18.16
C ALA A 105 -8.94 6.43 19.17
N LYS A 106 -9.98 5.64 19.53
CA LYS A 106 -11.10 6.03 20.41
C LYS A 106 -11.94 7.16 19.81
N ILE A 107 -12.11 7.13 18.50
CA ILE A 107 -13.01 8.01 17.75
C ILE A 107 -14.24 7.17 17.40
N ASP A 108 -15.37 7.41 18.07
CA ASP A 108 -16.57 6.58 17.91
C ASP A 108 -17.33 6.89 16.60
N ASP A 109 -17.46 8.16 16.24
CA ASP A 109 -18.22 8.63 15.08
C ASP A 109 -17.29 9.44 14.15
N ALA A 110 -16.29 8.74 13.55
CA ALA A 110 -15.39 9.36 12.60
C ALA A 110 -16.16 9.76 11.32
N ASP A 111 -16.07 11.04 10.96
CA ASP A 111 -16.47 11.50 9.63
C ASP A 111 -15.40 11.09 8.62
N ILE A 112 -15.74 10.15 7.75
CA ILE A 112 -14.83 9.57 6.76
C ILE A 112 -15.28 9.99 5.37
N THR A 113 -14.42 10.70 4.68
CA THR A 113 -14.60 11.03 3.27
C THR A 113 -14.13 9.86 2.40
N VAL A 114 -14.92 9.52 1.39
CA VAL A 114 -14.51 8.55 0.36
C VAL A 114 -13.80 9.32 -0.76
N GLY A 115 -12.50 9.10 -0.90
CA GLY A 115 -11.66 9.82 -1.85
C GLY A 115 -11.59 9.18 -3.25
N GLY A 116 -12.09 7.95 -3.41
CA GLY A 116 -12.15 7.25 -4.69
C GLY A 116 -11.41 5.92 -4.72
N GLN A 117 -11.48 5.26 -5.87
CA GLN A 117 -10.83 3.97 -6.12
C GLN A 117 -10.22 3.92 -7.52
N VAL A 118 -9.09 3.23 -7.66
CA VAL A 118 -8.50 2.94 -8.97
C VAL A 118 -9.26 1.83 -9.70
N ALA A 119 -9.04 1.72 -11.02
CA ALA A 119 -9.60 0.62 -11.80
C ALA A 119 -9.18 -0.74 -11.20
N SER A 120 -10.08 -1.74 -11.25
CA SER A 120 -9.85 -3.04 -10.61
C SER A 120 -8.89 -3.96 -11.39
N GLU A 121 -8.60 -3.64 -12.63
CA GLU A 121 -7.81 -4.47 -13.53
C GLU A 121 -6.77 -3.63 -14.29
N GLY A 122 -5.63 -4.25 -14.61
CA GLY A 122 -4.64 -3.69 -15.50
C GLY A 122 -3.93 -2.42 -15.02
N THR A 123 -4.03 -2.06 -13.75
CA THR A 123 -3.47 -0.80 -13.21
C THR A 123 -2.05 -0.94 -12.70
N ARG A 124 -1.67 -2.11 -12.18
CA ARG A 124 -0.42 -2.24 -11.43
C ARG A 124 0.81 -2.19 -12.33
N THR A 125 1.59 -1.13 -12.20
CA THR A 125 2.80 -0.88 -13.02
C THR A 125 4.07 -1.49 -12.43
N THR A 126 4.04 -1.97 -11.20
CA THR A 126 5.14 -2.68 -10.57
C THR A 126 4.66 -4.01 -10.01
N VAL A 127 5.31 -5.10 -10.41
CA VAL A 127 5.07 -6.45 -9.88
C VAL A 127 6.37 -7.07 -9.38
N ARG A 128 6.35 -7.63 -8.18
CA ARG A 128 7.41 -8.47 -7.64
C ARG A 128 6.96 -9.92 -7.75
N MET A 129 7.65 -10.69 -8.56
CA MET A 129 7.30 -12.08 -8.87
C MET A 129 8.39 -13.03 -8.43
N ALA A 130 7.99 -14.16 -7.90
CA ALA A 130 8.90 -15.26 -7.58
C ALA A 130 9.26 -16.05 -8.84
N VAL A 131 10.40 -16.72 -8.80
CA VAL A 131 10.93 -17.55 -9.89
C VAL A 131 10.80 -19.02 -9.49
N ASN A 132 10.12 -19.83 -10.31
CA ASN A 132 10.00 -21.26 -10.07
C ASN A 132 11.23 -22.05 -10.54
N ALA A 133 11.23 -23.37 -10.32
CA ALA A 133 12.35 -24.24 -10.68
C ALA A 133 12.67 -24.26 -12.19
N GLU A 134 11.69 -23.97 -13.06
CA GLU A 134 11.86 -23.86 -14.51
C GLU A 134 12.31 -22.46 -14.96
N GLY A 135 12.50 -21.54 -14.03
CA GLY A 135 12.87 -20.15 -14.31
C GLY A 135 11.71 -19.28 -14.79
N LYS A 136 10.46 -19.74 -14.65
CA LYS A 136 9.25 -18.97 -15.00
C LYS A 136 8.84 -18.10 -13.82
N LEU A 137 8.10 -17.03 -14.15
CA LEU A 137 7.57 -16.10 -13.17
C LEU A 137 6.22 -16.55 -12.61
N GLY A 138 6.02 -16.29 -11.34
CA GLY A 138 4.76 -16.55 -10.68
C GLY A 138 4.59 -15.83 -9.36
N PHE A 139 3.41 -15.93 -8.79
CA PHE A 139 3.15 -15.49 -7.44
C PHE A 139 3.11 -16.68 -6.47
N ARG A 140 3.39 -16.42 -5.21
CA ARG A 140 3.31 -17.45 -4.19
C ARG A 140 1.85 -17.83 -3.92
N ARG A 141 1.62 -19.11 -3.65
CA ARG A 141 0.36 -19.59 -3.08
C ARG A 141 0.13 -18.91 -1.72
N ALA A 142 -1.12 -18.64 -1.41
CA ALA A 142 -1.49 -18.07 -0.10
C ALA A 142 -0.91 -18.92 1.04
N ASN A 143 -0.26 -18.25 2.00
CA ASN A 143 0.38 -18.88 3.17
C ASN A 143 1.42 -19.97 2.83
N SER A 144 2.10 -19.87 1.68
CA SER A 144 3.07 -20.87 1.21
C SER A 144 4.23 -20.21 0.46
N HIS A 145 5.36 -20.92 0.35
CA HIS A 145 6.48 -20.57 -0.51
C HIS A 145 6.35 -21.17 -1.94
N GLU A 146 5.33 -22.01 -2.18
CA GLU A 146 5.07 -22.59 -3.51
C GLU A 146 4.76 -21.48 -4.53
N VAL A 147 5.47 -21.49 -5.65
CA VAL A 147 5.29 -20.54 -6.75
C VAL A 147 4.27 -21.07 -7.75
N ILE A 148 3.18 -20.35 -7.91
CA ILE A 148 2.15 -20.60 -8.93
C ILE A 148 2.59 -19.93 -10.22
N ASP A 149 2.84 -20.71 -11.28
CA ASP A 149 3.14 -20.17 -12.62
C ASP A 149 2.02 -19.22 -13.06
N THR A 150 2.39 -17.96 -13.31
CA THR A 150 1.44 -16.88 -13.57
C THR A 150 1.79 -16.16 -14.87
N PRO A 151 1.39 -16.73 -16.01
CA PRO A 151 1.70 -16.17 -17.33
C PRO A 151 0.98 -14.84 -17.60
N THR A 152 -0.11 -14.58 -16.87
CA THR A 152 -0.87 -13.32 -16.91
C THR A 152 -1.34 -12.97 -15.51
N CYS A 153 -1.43 -11.69 -15.21
CA CYS A 153 -1.94 -11.19 -13.93
C CYS A 153 -3.05 -10.17 -14.17
N LEU A 154 -4.24 -10.40 -13.61
CA LEU A 154 -5.41 -9.54 -13.83
C LEU A 154 -5.13 -8.07 -13.51
N ILE A 155 -4.41 -7.82 -12.41
CA ILE A 155 -4.14 -6.45 -11.93
C ILE A 155 -2.89 -5.81 -12.55
N ALA A 156 -2.00 -6.59 -13.17
CA ALA A 156 -0.79 -6.06 -13.81
C ALA A 156 -1.15 -5.26 -15.07
N HIS A 157 -0.46 -4.15 -15.27
CA HIS A 157 -0.64 -3.31 -16.45
C HIS A 157 -0.41 -4.11 -17.75
N PRO A 158 -1.15 -3.84 -18.83
CA PRO A 158 -1.01 -4.54 -20.10
C PRO A 158 0.42 -4.57 -20.65
N LEU A 159 1.21 -3.51 -20.46
CA LEU A 159 2.62 -3.48 -20.83
C LEU A 159 3.41 -4.61 -20.17
N LEU A 160 3.20 -4.91 -18.88
CA LEU A 160 3.85 -6.03 -18.19
C LEU A 160 3.28 -7.36 -18.65
N ASN A 161 1.96 -7.48 -18.76
CA ASN A 161 1.30 -8.71 -19.20
C ASN A 161 1.73 -9.16 -20.61
N SER A 162 2.15 -8.22 -21.46
CA SER A 162 2.55 -8.52 -22.83
C SER A 162 3.80 -9.42 -22.96
N PHE A 163 4.61 -9.55 -21.88
CA PHE A 163 5.86 -10.33 -21.91
C PHE A 163 6.11 -11.22 -20.70
N ILE A 164 5.35 -11.10 -19.61
CA ILE A 164 5.54 -11.92 -18.39
C ILE A 164 5.63 -13.43 -18.70
N ALA A 165 4.80 -13.92 -19.62
CA ALA A 165 4.77 -15.33 -20.01
C ALA A 165 6.08 -15.82 -20.67
N ASP A 166 6.79 -14.93 -21.36
CA ASP A 166 8.01 -15.24 -22.11
C ASP A 166 9.28 -15.10 -21.27
N VAL A 167 9.19 -14.41 -20.12
CA VAL A 167 10.33 -14.19 -19.24
C VAL A 167 10.85 -15.52 -18.66
N ARG A 168 12.18 -15.67 -18.70
CA ARG A 168 12.90 -16.75 -18.02
C ARG A 168 14.07 -16.16 -17.24
N VAL A 169 14.17 -16.56 -15.99
CA VAL A 169 15.18 -16.10 -15.03
C VAL A 169 16.05 -17.27 -14.58
N LYS A 170 17.36 -17.04 -14.46
CA LYS A 170 18.32 -17.98 -13.87
C LYS A 170 19.16 -17.28 -12.82
N GLY A 171 19.41 -17.93 -11.69
CA GLY A 171 20.31 -17.43 -10.65
C GLY A 171 19.71 -16.38 -9.71
N ALA A 172 18.42 -16.10 -9.82
CA ALA A 172 17.68 -15.27 -8.87
C ALA A 172 16.41 -15.99 -8.41
N THR A 173 15.91 -15.68 -7.21
CA THR A 173 14.67 -16.25 -6.67
C THR A 173 13.46 -15.34 -6.88
N GLU A 174 13.72 -14.08 -7.15
CA GLU A 174 12.68 -13.07 -7.43
C GLU A 174 13.12 -12.09 -8.53
N VAL A 175 12.13 -11.47 -9.14
CA VAL A 175 12.29 -10.36 -10.06
C VAL A 175 11.26 -9.28 -9.77
N THR A 176 11.70 -8.05 -9.74
CA THR A 176 10.80 -6.89 -9.80
C THR A 176 10.76 -6.42 -11.26
N LEU A 177 9.57 -6.35 -11.81
CA LEU A 177 9.29 -5.75 -13.13
C LEU A 177 8.51 -4.46 -12.92
N ARG A 178 8.90 -3.42 -13.63
CA ARG A 178 8.21 -2.12 -13.61
C ARG A 178 8.06 -1.60 -15.05
N CYS A 179 6.91 -1.02 -15.33
CA CYS A 179 6.72 -0.23 -16.54
C CYS A 179 6.34 1.21 -16.16
N ALA A 180 6.72 2.16 -16.99
CA ALA A 180 6.18 3.52 -16.98
C ALA A 180 5.11 3.64 -18.04
N VAL A 181 3.92 4.10 -17.65
CA VAL A 181 2.78 4.20 -18.57
C VAL A 181 2.99 5.33 -19.57
N ALA A 182 3.53 6.46 -19.11
CA ALA A 182 3.72 7.65 -19.91
C ALA A 182 4.77 7.46 -21.03
N THR A 183 5.84 6.70 -20.76
CA THR A 183 6.98 6.56 -21.68
C THR A 183 7.06 5.20 -22.36
N GLY A 184 6.37 4.19 -21.84
CA GLY A 184 6.48 2.80 -22.30
C GLY A 184 7.80 2.12 -21.89
N GLU A 185 8.61 2.73 -21.04
CA GLU A 185 9.85 2.16 -20.52
C GLU A 185 9.57 0.94 -19.64
N ILE A 186 10.48 -0.03 -19.70
CA ILE A 186 10.42 -1.25 -18.90
C ILE A 186 11.70 -1.39 -18.10
N GLY A 187 11.57 -1.65 -16.80
CA GLY A 187 12.67 -1.99 -15.93
C GLY A 187 12.52 -3.40 -15.35
N ALA A 188 13.64 -4.06 -15.12
CA ALA A 188 13.72 -5.34 -14.42
C ALA A 188 14.87 -5.35 -13.42
N TRP A 189 14.62 -5.89 -12.24
CA TRP A 189 15.65 -6.09 -11.21
C TRP A 189 15.59 -7.51 -10.65
N LEU A 190 16.73 -8.23 -10.75
CA LEU A 190 16.90 -9.59 -10.28
C LEU A 190 17.45 -9.59 -8.87
N HIS A 191 16.80 -10.26 -7.95
CA HIS A 191 17.19 -10.25 -6.55
C HIS A 191 16.80 -11.56 -5.82
N ASN A 192 17.22 -11.72 -4.57
CA ASN A 192 16.77 -12.76 -3.68
C ASN A 192 15.48 -12.33 -2.92
N GLU A 193 15.00 -13.19 -2.05
CA GLU A 193 13.78 -12.92 -1.23
C GLU A 193 13.97 -11.72 -0.29
N ASP A 194 15.19 -11.45 0.17
CA ASP A 194 15.54 -10.33 1.06
C ASP A 194 15.69 -9.01 0.31
N GLY A 195 15.58 -9.03 -1.04
CA GLY A 195 15.74 -7.86 -1.89
C GLY A 195 17.20 -7.50 -2.15
N GLU A 196 18.13 -8.41 -1.90
CA GLU A 196 19.54 -8.24 -2.27
C GLU A 196 19.75 -8.65 -3.72
N GLU A 197 20.65 -7.95 -4.41
CA GLU A 197 21.00 -8.26 -5.78
C GLU A 197 21.48 -9.70 -5.93
N ALA A 198 21.10 -10.38 -7.01
CA ALA A 198 21.50 -11.74 -7.31
C ALA A 198 22.68 -11.73 -8.30
N PRO A 199 23.95 -11.81 -7.84
CA PRO A 199 25.11 -11.71 -8.71
C PRO A 199 25.17 -12.86 -9.73
N GLY A 200 25.39 -12.51 -10.99
CA GLY A 200 25.46 -13.49 -12.08
C GLY A 200 24.09 -14.04 -12.55
N ALA A 201 23.00 -13.54 -11.99
CA ALA A 201 21.67 -13.86 -12.50
C ALA A 201 21.47 -13.30 -13.91
N SER A 202 20.61 -13.97 -14.67
CA SER A 202 20.27 -13.56 -16.03
C SER A 202 18.77 -13.68 -16.28
N ILE A 203 18.28 -12.82 -17.17
CA ILE A 203 16.88 -12.76 -17.58
C ILE A 203 16.79 -12.72 -19.10
N THR A 204 15.84 -13.42 -19.67
CA THR A 204 15.51 -13.41 -21.10
C THR A 204 14.01 -13.24 -21.29
N GLY A 205 13.56 -12.94 -22.51
CA GLY A 205 12.14 -12.73 -22.80
C GLY A 205 11.61 -11.32 -22.48
N LEU A 206 12.48 -10.41 -22.07
CA LEU A 206 12.13 -9.00 -21.92
C LEU A 206 12.05 -8.28 -23.28
N PRO A 207 11.26 -7.20 -23.39
CA PRO A 207 11.33 -6.26 -24.52
C PRO A 207 12.74 -5.73 -24.73
N LYS A 208 13.08 -5.40 -26.00
CA LYS A 208 14.44 -4.95 -26.34
C LYS A 208 14.87 -3.63 -25.69
N ASN A 209 13.90 -2.78 -25.33
CA ASN A 209 14.11 -1.51 -24.64
C ASN A 209 14.09 -1.63 -23.12
N ALA A 210 14.02 -2.84 -22.58
CA ALA A 210 14.02 -3.03 -21.13
C ALA A 210 15.43 -2.83 -20.55
N GLU A 211 15.51 -2.06 -19.47
CA GLU A 211 16.72 -1.89 -18.67
C GLU A 211 16.74 -2.88 -17.52
N VAL A 212 17.89 -3.51 -17.28
CA VAL A 212 18.06 -4.53 -16.24
C VAL A 212 19.08 -4.09 -15.21
N GLY A 213 18.69 -4.10 -13.95
CA GLY A 213 19.58 -3.81 -12.83
C GLY A 213 18.89 -3.08 -11.70
N ARG A 214 19.51 -3.09 -10.53
CA ARG A 214 19.02 -2.41 -9.33
C ARG A 214 18.88 -0.90 -9.53
N MET A 215 19.78 -0.32 -10.32
CA MET A 215 19.86 1.13 -10.60
C MET A 215 19.23 1.51 -11.94
N ALA A 216 18.65 0.54 -12.67
CA ALA A 216 17.83 0.85 -13.83
C ALA A 216 16.65 1.73 -13.41
N VAL A 217 16.24 2.63 -14.28
CA VAL A 217 15.21 3.63 -13.99
C VAL A 217 14.10 3.59 -15.04
N VAL A 218 12.92 4.02 -14.64
CA VAL A 218 11.83 4.38 -15.53
C VAL A 218 11.37 5.79 -15.22
N HIS A 219 10.78 6.49 -16.20
CA HIS A 219 10.25 7.84 -16.04
C HIS A 219 8.74 7.80 -16.14
N GLU A 220 8.09 8.06 -15.02
CA GLU A 220 6.64 8.07 -14.91
C GLU A 220 6.13 9.50 -14.76
N HIS A 221 4.89 9.75 -15.14
CA HIS A 221 4.22 11.02 -14.93
C HIS A 221 3.15 10.88 -13.86
N VAL A 222 3.09 11.87 -12.99
CA VAL A 222 2.00 12.05 -12.02
C VAL A 222 1.50 13.47 -12.22
N HIS A 223 0.25 13.61 -12.68
CA HIS A 223 -0.23 14.85 -13.28
C HIS A 223 0.75 15.29 -14.40
N ASP A 224 1.19 16.54 -14.38
CA ASP A 224 2.12 17.10 -15.38
C ASP A 224 3.60 16.97 -14.95
N VAL A 225 3.91 16.27 -13.86
CA VAL A 225 5.26 16.16 -13.31
C VAL A 225 5.91 14.83 -13.74
N ALA A 226 7.06 14.94 -14.41
CA ALA A 226 7.87 13.76 -14.74
C ALA A 226 8.76 13.37 -13.56
N LEU A 227 8.69 12.11 -13.16
CA LEU A 227 9.44 11.54 -12.05
C LEU A 227 10.30 10.37 -12.51
N GLN A 228 11.59 10.42 -12.19
CA GLN A 228 12.47 9.26 -12.30
C GLN A 228 12.23 8.32 -11.13
N VAL A 229 12.15 7.02 -11.41
CA VAL A 229 11.93 5.97 -10.42
C VAL A 229 12.92 4.83 -10.65
N SER A 230 13.85 4.65 -9.71
CA SER A 230 14.79 3.52 -9.73
C SER A 230 14.10 2.20 -9.41
N MET A 231 14.58 1.09 -9.98
CA MET A 231 13.98 -0.23 -9.78
C MET A 231 13.98 -0.68 -8.31
N SER A 232 14.95 -0.24 -7.52
CA SER A 232 15.04 -0.54 -6.08
C SER A 232 14.35 0.48 -5.18
N ALA A 233 13.82 1.58 -5.73
CA ALA A 233 13.03 2.55 -4.98
C ALA A 233 11.55 2.16 -4.96
N PHE A 234 10.87 2.49 -3.87
CA PHE A 234 9.41 2.40 -3.81
C PHE A 234 8.78 3.45 -4.73
N PHE A 235 7.67 3.10 -5.33
CA PHE A 235 6.76 4.01 -5.99
C PHE A 235 5.33 3.49 -5.85
N GLN A 236 4.33 4.36 -6.03
CA GLN A 236 2.92 3.98 -5.93
C GLN A 236 2.55 2.88 -6.95
N ALA A 237 1.46 2.17 -6.69
CA ALA A 237 1.07 0.97 -7.45
C ALA A 237 0.81 1.26 -8.94
N SER A 238 0.39 2.48 -9.25
CA SER A 238 0.17 3.01 -10.61
C SER A 238 0.23 4.54 -10.61
N PRO A 239 0.36 5.20 -11.77
CA PRO A 239 0.21 6.65 -11.89
C PRO A 239 -1.14 7.14 -11.37
N GLU A 240 -2.23 6.47 -11.74
CA GLU A 240 -3.59 6.78 -11.26
C GLU A 240 -3.67 6.76 -9.73
N ALA A 241 -3.06 5.74 -9.08
CA ALA A 241 -3.00 5.67 -7.62
C ALA A 241 -2.17 6.83 -7.02
N ALA A 242 -1.06 7.20 -7.67
CA ALA A 242 -0.24 8.33 -7.25
C ALA A 242 -1.00 9.65 -7.37
N GLU A 243 -1.70 9.88 -8.48
CA GLU A 243 -2.51 11.09 -8.71
C GLU A 243 -3.65 11.23 -7.70
N MET A 244 -4.37 10.14 -7.42
CA MET A 244 -5.44 10.15 -6.40
C MET A 244 -4.88 10.44 -5.01
N LEU A 245 -3.73 9.86 -4.66
CA LEU A 245 -3.08 10.09 -3.38
C LEU A 245 -2.57 11.53 -3.26
N VAL A 246 -1.91 12.04 -4.30
CA VAL A 246 -1.45 13.44 -4.37
C VAL A 246 -2.62 14.41 -4.21
N SER A 247 -3.75 14.17 -4.89
CA SER A 247 -4.95 15.00 -4.77
C SER A 247 -5.49 15.00 -3.33
N ALA A 248 -5.56 13.82 -2.68
CA ALA A 248 -6.04 13.73 -1.29
C ALA A 248 -5.07 14.41 -0.29
N VAL A 249 -3.76 14.33 -0.52
CA VAL A 249 -2.74 15.02 0.28
C VAL A 249 -2.82 16.54 0.07
N ASN A 250 -3.03 17.00 -1.17
CA ASN A 250 -3.26 18.42 -1.48
C ASN A 250 -4.44 18.99 -0.71
N ASP A 251 -5.58 18.31 -0.76
CA ASP A 251 -6.81 18.74 -0.06
C ASP A 251 -6.60 18.77 1.47
N ALA A 252 -5.87 17.78 2.00
CA ALA A 252 -5.58 17.69 3.42
C ALA A 252 -4.58 18.75 3.91
N ALA A 253 -3.56 19.08 3.12
CA ALA A 253 -2.55 20.07 3.43
C ALA A 253 -3.11 21.50 3.32
N GLY A 254 -3.82 21.78 2.24
CA GLY A 254 -4.34 23.11 1.88
C GLY A 254 -3.25 24.05 1.35
N GLU A 255 -3.67 25.01 0.53
CA GLU A 255 -2.81 25.92 -0.24
C GLU A 255 -1.79 26.69 0.61
N ASP A 256 -2.20 27.26 1.73
CA ASP A 256 -1.32 28.05 2.61
C ASP A 256 -0.09 27.27 3.09
N ALA A 257 -0.24 25.96 3.30
CA ALA A 257 0.85 25.11 3.76
C ALA A 257 1.82 24.75 2.62
N LEU A 258 1.29 24.52 1.42
CA LEU A 258 2.04 24.10 0.23
C LEU A 258 2.80 25.25 -0.43
N THR A 259 2.30 26.47 -0.32
CA THR A 259 2.95 27.73 -0.81
C THR A 259 3.95 28.32 0.19
N GLY A 260 4.22 27.62 1.31
CA GLY A 260 5.21 28.04 2.29
C GLY A 260 4.79 29.18 3.23
N GLN A 261 3.52 29.60 3.21
CA GLN A 261 3.04 30.67 4.12
C GLN A 261 3.11 30.26 5.59
N LEU A 262 3.11 28.97 5.87
CA LEU A 262 3.30 28.43 7.22
C LEU A 262 4.76 28.21 7.60
N GLY A 263 5.70 28.30 6.65
CA GLY A 263 7.14 28.10 6.85
C GLY A 263 7.67 26.82 6.20
N LEU A 264 8.68 26.19 6.84
CA LEU A 264 9.33 24.97 6.34
C LEU A 264 8.33 23.83 6.11
N VAL A 265 8.44 23.16 4.98
CA VAL A 265 7.76 21.88 4.71
C VAL A 265 8.73 20.72 4.99
N VAL A 266 8.27 19.72 5.73
CA VAL A 266 8.99 18.47 5.95
C VAL A 266 8.24 17.33 5.24
N ASP A 267 8.90 16.69 4.26
CA ASP A 267 8.42 15.50 3.56
C ASP A 267 9.09 14.29 4.22
N ALA A 268 8.41 13.75 5.22
CA ALA A 268 8.91 12.65 6.05
C ALA A 268 8.59 11.30 5.38
N TYR A 269 9.60 10.43 5.29
CA TYR A 269 9.57 9.21 4.47
C TYR A 269 9.34 9.54 2.97
N GLY A 270 9.91 10.66 2.54
CA GLY A 270 9.57 11.32 1.27
C GLY A 270 9.93 10.56 -0.01
N GLY A 271 10.59 9.38 0.09
CA GLY A 271 10.88 8.52 -1.05
C GLY A 271 11.64 9.25 -2.15
N GLY A 272 11.15 9.14 -3.40
CA GLY A 272 11.66 9.85 -4.57
C GLY A 272 11.19 11.30 -4.69
N GLY A 273 10.51 11.85 -3.69
CA GLY A 273 10.03 13.22 -3.64
C GLY A 273 8.68 13.46 -4.31
N LEU A 274 7.80 12.45 -4.33
CA LEU A 274 6.48 12.53 -5.00
C LEU A 274 5.69 13.77 -4.56
N PHE A 275 5.42 13.93 -3.26
CA PHE A 275 4.59 15.02 -2.76
C PHE A 275 5.27 16.38 -2.92
N THR A 276 6.56 16.45 -2.66
CA THR A 276 7.33 17.69 -2.87
C THR A 276 7.28 18.12 -4.33
N ALA A 277 7.54 17.20 -5.27
CA ALA A 277 7.58 17.53 -6.70
C ALA A 277 6.23 17.94 -7.30
N THR A 278 5.14 17.40 -6.75
CA THR A 278 3.79 17.61 -7.32
C THR A 278 2.97 18.70 -6.62
N LEU A 279 3.30 19.04 -5.36
CA LEU A 279 2.45 19.86 -4.52
C LEU A 279 3.13 21.14 -4.00
N VAL A 280 4.45 21.14 -3.86
CA VAL A 280 5.14 22.26 -3.17
C VAL A 280 5.81 23.15 -4.21
N ASP A 281 5.61 24.48 -4.08
CA ASP A 281 6.24 25.45 -4.97
C ASP A 281 7.77 25.39 -4.87
N ASN A 282 8.47 25.62 -5.98
CA ASN A 282 9.92 25.39 -6.10
C ASN A 282 10.79 26.23 -5.15
N ASP A 283 10.34 27.39 -4.74
CA ASP A 283 11.05 28.34 -3.86
C ASP A 283 10.72 28.14 -2.37
N VAL A 284 9.76 27.24 -2.05
CA VAL A 284 9.44 26.91 -0.66
C VAL A 284 10.56 26.03 -0.08
N PRO A 285 11.08 26.38 1.12
CA PRO A 285 12.08 25.54 1.77
C PRO A 285 11.48 24.18 2.18
N VAL A 286 12.07 23.10 1.68
CA VAL A 286 11.66 21.72 1.99
C VAL A 286 12.82 20.94 2.61
N THR A 287 12.52 20.14 3.62
CA THR A 287 13.42 19.08 4.10
C THR A 287 12.77 17.71 3.81
N ILE A 288 13.40 16.91 2.96
CA ILE A 288 13.05 15.49 2.77
C ILE A 288 13.86 14.65 3.74
N VAL A 289 13.18 13.77 4.46
CA VAL A 289 13.79 12.78 5.34
C VAL A 289 13.47 11.39 4.82
N GLU A 290 14.49 10.69 4.31
CA GLU A 290 14.35 9.38 3.67
C GLU A 290 15.58 8.51 3.96
N SER A 291 15.38 7.26 4.33
CA SER A 291 16.47 6.34 4.68
C SER A 291 17.06 5.60 3.48
N SER A 292 16.28 5.38 2.42
CA SER A 292 16.70 4.64 1.23
C SER A 292 17.68 5.42 0.36
N PRO A 293 18.89 4.90 0.11
CA PRO A 293 19.86 5.58 -0.77
C PRO A 293 19.36 5.77 -2.20
N SER A 294 18.62 4.79 -2.75
CA SER A 294 18.09 4.88 -4.12
C SER A 294 16.98 5.92 -4.21
N ALA A 295 16.06 5.95 -3.25
CA ALA A 295 15.00 6.96 -3.19
C ALA A 295 15.57 8.37 -3.02
N CYS A 296 16.57 8.57 -2.15
CA CYS A 296 17.28 9.84 -2.03
C CYS A 296 17.99 10.27 -3.33
N ALA A 297 18.51 9.30 -4.10
CA ALA A 297 19.12 9.60 -5.40
C ALA A 297 18.07 10.04 -6.43
N ASP A 298 16.91 9.39 -6.44
CA ASP A 298 15.78 9.78 -7.28
C ASP A 298 15.25 11.17 -6.86
N ALA A 299 15.07 11.42 -5.57
CA ALA A 299 14.64 12.73 -5.07
C ALA A 299 15.57 13.87 -5.50
N ARG A 300 16.91 13.68 -5.46
CA ARG A 300 17.87 14.70 -5.93
C ARG A 300 17.71 15.03 -7.41
N ARG A 301 17.27 14.09 -8.24
CA ARG A 301 17.03 14.32 -9.66
C ARG A 301 15.66 14.94 -9.91
N ASN A 302 14.64 14.38 -9.25
CA ASN A 302 13.26 14.85 -9.41
C ASN A 302 13.07 16.29 -8.93
N LEU A 303 13.85 16.71 -7.93
CA LEU A 303 13.70 18.00 -7.23
C LEU A 303 14.86 18.96 -7.51
N HIS A 304 15.55 18.82 -8.63
CA HIS A 304 16.72 19.65 -8.94
C HIS A 304 16.41 21.16 -9.07
N GLU A 305 15.14 21.52 -9.29
CA GLU A 305 14.66 22.90 -9.37
C GLU A 305 14.06 23.41 -8.05
N HIS A 306 13.91 22.54 -7.03
CA HIS A 306 13.31 22.90 -5.74
C HIS A 306 14.36 23.33 -4.71
N ALA A 307 13.97 24.19 -3.80
CA ALA A 307 14.78 24.59 -2.63
C ALA A 307 14.74 23.49 -1.55
N VAL A 308 15.34 22.32 -1.86
CA VAL A 308 15.24 21.11 -1.04
C VAL A 308 16.54 20.72 -0.36
N ASN A 309 16.42 20.31 0.93
CA ASN A 309 17.47 19.67 1.72
C ASN A 309 17.10 18.19 1.93
N ILE A 310 17.86 17.27 1.35
CA ILE A 310 17.60 15.83 1.45
C ILE A 310 18.49 15.21 2.51
N GLN A 311 17.86 14.72 3.58
CA GLN A 311 18.48 14.04 4.71
C GLN A 311 18.32 12.53 4.56
N GLN A 312 19.44 11.84 4.24
CA GLN A 312 19.45 10.37 4.12
C GLN A 312 19.58 9.72 5.50
N ILE A 313 18.48 9.66 6.23
CA ILE A 313 18.40 9.11 7.60
C ILE A 313 16.99 8.59 7.86
N ALA A 314 16.83 7.65 8.79
CA ALA A 314 15.51 7.27 9.26
C ALA A 314 14.83 8.43 10.00
N PHE A 315 13.55 8.63 9.77
CA PHE A 315 12.80 9.75 10.33
C PHE A 315 12.86 9.77 11.87
N GLU A 316 12.84 8.63 12.51
CA GLU A 316 12.93 8.46 13.96
C GLU A 316 14.31 8.85 14.55
N GLN A 317 15.32 8.98 13.70
CA GLN A 317 16.69 9.37 14.07
C GLN A 317 17.07 10.77 13.60
N TRP A 318 16.21 11.38 12.81
CA TRP A 318 16.41 12.74 12.31
C TRP A 318 16.24 13.76 13.44
N SER A 319 17.07 14.82 13.46
CA SER A 319 16.92 15.92 14.41
C SER A 319 15.83 16.87 13.91
N PRO A 320 14.67 16.96 14.61
CA PRO A 320 13.54 17.75 14.14
C PRO A 320 13.87 19.24 13.98
N GLN A 321 13.25 19.84 12.99
CA GLN A 321 13.24 21.28 12.73
C GLN A 321 11.82 21.81 12.90
N ILE A 322 11.66 23.02 13.37
CA ILE A 322 10.34 23.66 13.43
C ILE A 322 9.79 23.79 12.01
N ALA A 323 8.58 23.30 11.81
CA ALA A 323 7.95 23.21 10.50
C ALA A 323 6.56 23.89 10.46
N GLY A 324 6.17 24.32 9.29
CA GLY A 324 4.80 24.76 9.00
C GLY A 324 3.90 23.58 8.68
N LEU A 325 4.42 22.67 7.86
CA LEU A 325 3.75 21.45 7.38
C LEU A 325 4.68 20.25 7.53
N VAL A 326 4.14 19.10 7.98
CA VAL A 326 4.75 17.78 7.81
C VAL A 326 3.82 16.93 6.99
N ILE A 327 4.30 16.40 5.86
CA ILE A 327 3.66 15.30 5.12
C ILE A 327 4.43 14.04 5.50
N ALA A 328 3.74 13.00 5.96
CA ALA A 328 4.36 11.74 6.40
C ALA A 328 3.67 10.55 5.75
N ASP A 329 4.42 9.78 4.93
CA ASP A 329 3.96 8.54 4.27
C ASP A 329 4.84 7.35 4.71
N PRO A 330 4.71 6.90 5.98
CA PRO A 330 5.51 5.81 6.50
C PRO A 330 5.11 4.46 5.88
N ALA A 331 6.01 3.48 5.94
CA ALA A 331 5.72 2.10 5.58
C ALA A 331 4.57 1.51 6.44
N ARG A 332 4.11 0.30 6.11
CA ARG A 332 2.97 -0.39 6.77
C ARG A 332 2.96 -0.37 8.30
N ASN A 333 4.13 -0.29 8.92
CA ASN A 333 4.24 -0.20 10.38
C ASN A 333 3.80 1.17 10.93
N GLY A 334 3.55 2.16 10.07
CA GLY A 334 3.20 3.52 10.44
C GLY A 334 4.35 4.26 11.13
N LEU A 335 4.05 5.41 11.73
CA LEU A 335 4.99 6.22 12.52
C LEU A 335 5.51 5.48 13.76
N GLY A 336 4.62 4.76 14.44
CA GLY A 336 4.90 4.24 15.77
C GLY A 336 5.15 5.34 16.81
N ALA A 337 5.54 4.94 18.03
CA ALA A 337 5.76 5.89 19.11
C ALA A 337 6.92 6.87 18.81
N ALA A 338 8.05 6.34 18.32
CA ALA A 338 9.25 7.14 18.04
C ALA A 338 9.02 8.13 16.89
N GLY A 339 8.39 7.71 15.79
CA GLY A 339 8.07 8.61 14.69
C GLY A 339 7.06 9.69 15.07
N ALA A 340 6.03 9.33 15.85
CA ALA A 340 5.05 10.30 16.35
C ALA A 340 5.66 11.33 17.32
N GLU A 341 6.57 10.88 18.20
CA GLU A 341 7.32 11.77 19.09
C GLU A 341 8.21 12.73 18.28
N ASN A 342 8.96 12.19 17.31
CA ASN A 342 9.83 12.99 16.45
C ASN A 342 9.04 14.02 15.63
N LEU A 343 7.88 13.61 15.09
CA LEU A 343 6.98 14.50 14.38
C LEU A 343 6.46 15.62 15.31
N ALA A 344 6.06 15.30 16.53
CA ALA A 344 5.56 16.29 17.49
C ALA A 344 6.62 17.34 17.86
N LEU A 345 7.89 16.97 17.88
CA LEU A 345 9.02 17.89 18.11
C LEU A 345 9.25 18.90 16.98
N THR A 346 8.68 18.67 15.78
CA THR A 346 8.69 19.67 14.70
C THR A 346 7.79 20.87 15.00
N GLU A 347 6.90 20.75 15.96
CA GLU A 347 5.87 21.74 16.29
C GLU A 347 5.05 22.18 15.07
N ALA A 348 4.93 21.30 14.06
CA ALA A 348 4.24 21.62 12.82
C ALA A 348 2.81 22.11 13.07
N ARG A 349 2.43 23.19 12.39
CA ARG A 349 1.05 23.72 12.47
C ARG A 349 0.04 22.80 11.79
N LYS A 350 0.47 22.16 10.70
CA LYS A 350 -0.29 21.15 9.97
C LYS A 350 0.49 19.87 9.80
N VAL A 351 -0.21 18.75 9.86
CA VAL A 351 0.33 17.44 9.57
C VAL A 351 -0.63 16.72 8.62
N VAL A 352 -0.09 16.09 7.58
CA VAL A 352 -0.80 15.14 6.73
C VAL A 352 -0.14 13.79 6.91
N LEU A 353 -0.90 12.83 7.44
CA LEU A 353 -0.45 11.45 7.63
C LEU A 353 -1.12 10.55 6.60
N VAL A 354 -0.32 9.86 5.80
CA VAL A 354 -0.73 8.79 4.89
C VAL A 354 -0.51 7.45 5.57
N SER A 355 -1.45 6.53 5.47
CA SER A 355 -1.37 5.22 6.13
C SER A 355 -1.97 4.12 5.26
N CYS A 356 -1.15 3.14 4.87
CA CYS A 356 -1.59 1.99 4.08
C CYS A 356 -2.07 0.78 4.93
N ASP A 357 -2.16 0.96 6.26
CA ASP A 357 -2.71 -0.02 7.20
C ASP A 357 -3.66 0.67 8.18
N ALA A 358 -4.92 0.25 8.22
CA ALA A 358 -5.97 0.88 9.03
C ALA A 358 -5.68 0.84 10.54
N VAL A 359 -5.04 -0.22 11.04
CA VAL A 359 -4.77 -0.38 12.47
C VAL A 359 -3.56 0.45 12.89
N ALA A 360 -2.49 0.43 12.09
CA ALA A 360 -1.32 1.26 12.29
C ALA A 360 -1.70 2.75 12.20
N GLY A 361 -2.48 3.14 11.17
CA GLY A 361 -2.98 4.50 11.01
C GLY A 361 -3.81 4.97 12.19
N ALA A 362 -4.76 4.18 12.65
CA ALA A 362 -5.56 4.52 13.82
C ALA A 362 -4.73 4.66 15.11
N ARG A 363 -3.68 3.85 15.29
CA ARG A 363 -2.73 4.00 16.39
C ARG A 363 -1.96 5.32 16.27
N ASP A 364 -1.48 5.66 15.10
CA ASP A 364 -0.67 6.86 14.87
C ASP A 364 -1.53 8.14 15.00
N ILE A 365 -2.78 8.12 14.51
CA ILE A 365 -3.78 9.17 14.79
C ILE A 365 -3.91 9.40 16.30
N ARG A 366 -4.04 8.32 17.08
CA ARG A 366 -4.12 8.42 18.55
C ARG A 366 -2.88 9.03 19.17
N LEU A 367 -1.69 8.65 18.68
CA LEU A 367 -0.41 9.19 19.16
C LEU A 367 -0.31 10.69 18.88
N LEU A 368 -0.66 11.15 17.68
CA LEU A 368 -0.67 12.56 17.31
C LEU A 368 -1.69 13.37 18.13
N MET A 369 -2.89 12.84 18.35
CA MET A 369 -3.89 13.47 19.22
C MET A 369 -3.37 13.61 20.66
N ASN A 370 -2.68 12.60 21.19
CA ASN A 370 -2.07 12.67 22.52
C ASN A 370 -0.91 13.68 22.58
N ALA A 371 -0.27 13.98 21.44
CA ALA A 371 0.78 15.00 21.32
C ALA A 371 0.24 16.43 21.10
N GLY A 372 -1.09 16.64 21.17
CA GLY A 372 -1.73 17.95 21.09
C GLY A 372 -2.21 18.37 19.70
N TYR A 373 -2.33 17.41 18.78
CA TYR A 373 -2.94 17.64 17.48
C TYR A 373 -4.43 17.31 17.49
N THR A 374 -5.21 18.07 16.73
CA THR A 374 -6.61 17.75 16.42
C THR A 374 -6.66 17.06 15.05
N CYS A 375 -7.36 15.94 14.96
CA CYS A 375 -7.63 15.27 13.67
C CYS A 375 -8.81 16.00 13.00
N ASP A 376 -8.55 16.66 11.88
CA ASP A 376 -9.52 17.52 11.20
C ASP A 376 -10.32 16.79 10.13
N SER A 377 -9.66 15.86 9.40
CA SER A 377 -10.30 15.07 8.34
C SER A 377 -9.65 13.70 8.19
N ILE A 378 -10.42 12.76 7.67
CA ILE A 378 -9.98 11.41 7.33
C ILE A 378 -10.57 11.05 5.96
N THR A 379 -9.71 10.80 4.99
CA THR A 379 -10.09 10.37 3.63
C THR A 379 -9.60 8.96 3.37
N VAL A 380 -10.47 8.11 2.85
CA VAL A 380 -10.17 6.70 2.51
C VAL A 380 -10.12 6.52 1.00
N LEU A 381 -9.05 5.90 0.51
CA LEU A 381 -8.83 5.58 -0.90
C LEU A 381 -8.70 4.07 -1.08
N ASP A 382 -9.24 3.53 -2.18
CA ASP A 382 -8.98 2.17 -2.63
C ASP A 382 -7.95 2.16 -3.76
N LEU A 383 -6.67 2.15 -3.41
CA LEU A 383 -5.54 2.06 -4.33
C LEU A 383 -5.07 0.61 -4.55
N PHE A 384 -5.71 -0.37 -3.89
CA PHE A 384 -5.33 -1.78 -3.89
C PHE A 384 -6.55 -2.68 -4.15
N PRO A 385 -7.09 -2.68 -5.39
CA PRO A 385 -8.25 -3.48 -5.73
C PRO A 385 -8.01 -4.97 -5.45
N HIS A 386 -9.07 -5.71 -5.18
CA HIS A 386 -9.08 -7.13 -4.85
C HIS A 386 -8.28 -7.53 -3.61
N THR A 387 -7.97 -6.56 -2.74
CA THR A 387 -7.27 -6.79 -1.46
C THR A 387 -7.92 -6.01 -0.32
N PRO A 388 -7.70 -6.40 0.95
CA PRO A 388 -8.17 -5.63 2.11
C PRO A 388 -7.33 -4.38 2.41
N HIS A 389 -6.26 -4.14 1.66
CA HIS A 389 -5.41 -2.96 1.85
C HIS A 389 -6.19 -1.68 1.52
N VAL A 390 -5.94 -0.67 2.30
CA VAL A 390 -6.57 0.65 2.21
C VAL A 390 -5.50 1.72 2.25
N GLU A 391 -5.77 2.86 1.65
CA GLU A 391 -4.97 4.06 1.88
C GLU A 391 -5.82 5.09 2.62
N VAL A 392 -5.27 5.66 3.68
CA VAL A 392 -5.96 6.64 4.54
C VAL A 392 -5.11 7.89 4.62
N VAL A 393 -5.68 9.02 4.22
CA VAL A 393 -5.07 10.35 4.38
C VAL A 393 -5.77 11.07 5.53
N SER A 394 -5.01 11.44 6.54
CA SER A 394 -5.54 12.14 7.72
C SER A 394 -4.85 13.49 7.89
N ALA A 395 -5.65 14.56 8.04
CA ALA A 395 -5.16 15.90 8.30
C ALA A 395 -5.26 16.24 9.78
N PHE A 396 -4.28 17.02 10.24
CA PHE A 396 -4.22 17.48 11.63
C PHE A 396 -3.77 18.94 11.70
N THR A 397 -4.32 19.65 12.69
CA THR A 397 -3.83 20.97 13.10
C THR A 397 -3.38 20.93 14.56
N ARG A 398 -2.38 21.75 14.86
CA ARG A 398 -1.91 21.99 16.22
C ARG A 398 -2.54 23.30 16.73
N THR A 399 -3.23 23.21 17.84
CA THR A 399 -3.87 24.34 18.53
C THR A 399 -2.89 25.06 19.46
#